data_e6306d76ef9a5d03d759aa865e81b749
#
_entry.id   e6306d76ef9a5d03d759aa865e81b749
#
_cell.length_a   1.000
_cell.length_b   1.000
_cell.length_c   1.000
_cell.angle_alpha   90.00
_cell.angle_beta   90.00
_cell.angle_gamma   90.00
#
_symmetry.space_group_name_H-M   'P 1'
#
loop_
_entity.id
_entity.type
_entity.pdbx_description
1 polymer ?
#
loop_
_entity_poly.entity_id
_entity_poly.type
_entity_poly.pdbx_seq_one_letter_code
_entity_poly.pdbx_strand_id
1 'polypeptide(L)'
;LQSPEGVDIIYARSKNPANNEPRDSIGNITTFFSNWQEREPASIIIDRMRELVRNVPGAKINVIVDQEGPGGGKPIDIEVIGSDLTEISLAVQDLLNKMKKISGFIDVSDSRPLPGTEWMLITDRQAANQYGVSVSTIGTMIKLLTKGVKLSDYRPDDIDDELEVLLRFKNSQRSLARLEELKIPSDQGEYIPMSIFAKLEPKPKNGEVQRVDGNRFMSISADVEDGLLPAKLIEKLKLELEKSPLDQDVTVKFGGEDKDIAETQAFLGQAFGLSLLLMVMILMIQFNSFWQTFVTMSAIVLSIGGVLLGLWITGRPFGIVMCGLGIIALAGIVVNNNIVLIDTFNEIRKRGYSAPHAAFRSGLLRFRPVMLTAITTILGLLPMVFELTIKFSDQEVLVGAPSSQWWAQLSSTIAGGLTFATILTLLATPALLVLGYGINKFLKSIFRKINVYSISRSFN
;
A
#
# COMPACT_ATOMS: atom_id res chain seq x y z
N LEU A 1 -28.94 0.29 17.24
CA LEU A 1 -27.55 0.14 17.69
C LEU A 1 -27.24 1.34 18.58
N GLN A 2 -27.09 1.11 19.89
CA GLN A 2 -26.47 2.13 20.73
C GLN A 2 -25.06 2.34 20.18
N SER A 3 -24.73 3.58 19.82
CA SER A 3 -23.39 3.92 19.36
C SER A 3 -22.37 3.51 20.42
N PRO A 4 -21.35 2.70 20.08
CA PRO A 4 -20.29 2.39 21.03
C PRO A 4 -19.63 3.71 21.48
N GLU A 5 -19.18 3.77 22.73
CA GLU A 5 -18.40 4.91 23.22
C GLU A 5 -17.20 5.14 22.30
N GLY A 6 -16.95 6.40 21.92
CA GLY A 6 -15.87 6.76 21.02
C GLY A 6 -16.23 6.81 19.54
N VAL A 7 -17.51 6.67 19.17
CA VAL A 7 -18.03 6.84 17.81
C VAL A 7 -18.83 8.13 17.74
N ASP A 8 -18.47 9.00 16.80
CA ASP A 8 -19.11 10.30 16.58
C ASP A 8 -20.24 10.21 15.57
N ILE A 9 -19.97 9.63 14.40
CA ILE A 9 -20.94 9.53 13.31
C ILE A 9 -21.03 8.08 12.84
N ILE A 10 -22.27 7.61 12.67
CA ILE A 10 -22.59 6.34 12.01
C ILE A 10 -23.37 6.63 10.75
N TYR A 11 -22.80 6.27 9.63
CA TYR A 11 -23.45 6.40 8.32
C TYR A 11 -23.77 5.01 7.78
N ALA A 12 -25.07 4.69 7.68
CA ALA A 12 -25.52 3.43 7.14
C ALA A 12 -26.10 3.64 5.72
N ARG A 13 -25.58 2.85 4.78
CA ARG A 13 -26.04 2.83 3.38
C ARG A 13 -26.52 1.43 3.05
N SER A 14 -27.80 1.27 2.67
CA SER A 14 -28.31 0.03 2.13
C SER A 14 -27.99 -0.02 0.64
N LYS A 15 -27.41 -1.13 0.18
CA LYS A 15 -27.15 -1.44 -1.22
C LYS A 15 -26.34 -0.35 -1.94
N ASN A 16 -25.04 -0.39 -1.80
CA ASN A 16 -24.16 0.46 -2.57
C ASN A 16 -23.65 -0.29 -3.82
N PRO A 17 -23.86 0.23 -5.03
CA PRO A 17 -23.18 -0.22 -6.22
C PRO A 17 -21.79 0.43 -6.39
N ALA A 18 -21.07 0.75 -5.32
CA ALA A 18 -19.70 1.21 -5.46
C ALA A 18 -18.87 0.14 -6.15
N ASN A 19 -18.02 0.54 -7.09
CA ASN A 19 -17.37 -0.30 -8.08
C ASN A 19 -16.45 -1.41 -7.52
N ASN A 20 -16.23 -1.48 -6.21
CA ASN A 20 -15.33 -2.44 -5.55
C ASN A 20 -16.02 -3.30 -4.47
N GLU A 21 -17.31 -3.16 -4.25
CA GLU A 21 -18.01 -3.99 -3.26
C GLU A 21 -18.56 -5.28 -3.90
N PRO A 22 -18.51 -6.43 -3.19
CA PRO A 22 -19.10 -7.66 -3.67
C PRO A 22 -20.60 -7.45 -3.99
N ARG A 23 -21.09 -8.01 -5.10
CA ARG A 23 -22.52 -7.93 -5.49
C ARG A 23 -23.48 -8.46 -4.43
N ASP A 24 -22.98 -9.24 -3.50
CA ASP A 24 -23.72 -9.83 -2.39
C ASP A 24 -23.76 -8.93 -1.14
N SER A 25 -23.08 -7.79 -1.18
CA SER A 25 -23.19 -6.79 -0.12
C SER A 25 -24.61 -6.20 -0.10
N ILE A 26 -25.25 -6.31 1.06
CA ILE A 26 -26.60 -5.76 1.29
C ILE A 26 -26.55 -4.33 1.82
N GLY A 27 -25.42 -3.90 2.32
CA GLY A 27 -25.20 -2.56 2.85
C GLY A 27 -23.81 -2.40 3.42
N ASN A 28 -23.48 -1.15 3.68
CA ASN A 28 -22.25 -0.71 4.31
C ASN A 28 -22.59 0.22 5.48
N ILE A 29 -21.92 0.04 6.60
CA ILE A 29 -22.01 0.92 7.76
C ILE A 29 -20.61 1.52 7.98
N THR A 30 -20.48 2.81 7.69
CA THR A 30 -19.25 3.55 7.94
C THR A 30 -19.35 4.24 9.28
N THR A 31 -18.38 4.04 10.14
CA THR A 31 -18.30 4.63 11.47
C THR A 31 -17.11 5.58 11.53
N PHE A 32 -17.37 6.82 11.92
CA PHE A 32 -16.33 7.80 12.19
C PHE A 32 -16.14 7.90 13.68
N PHE A 33 -14.89 7.77 14.09
CA PHE A 33 -14.53 7.87 15.49
C PHE A 33 -14.48 9.33 15.94
N SER A 34 -14.81 9.57 17.21
CA SER A 34 -14.58 10.86 17.87
C SER A 34 -13.09 11.18 17.92
N ASN A 35 -12.76 12.40 18.34
CA ASN A 35 -11.37 12.84 18.44
C ASN A 35 -10.55 11.81 19.24
N TRP A 36 -9.39 11.42 18.69
CA TRP A 36 -8.52 10.39 19.27
C TRP A 36 -8.08 10.70 20.72
N GLN A 37 -8.10 11.94 21.14
CA GLN A 37 -7.78 12.36 22.52
C GLN A 37 -8.90 12.04 23.51
N GLU A 38 -10.14 11.93 23.05
CA GLU A 38 -11.35 11.78 23.89
C GLU A 38 -11.87 10.32 23.91
N ARG A 39 -11.17 9.43 23.21
CA ARG A 39 -11.60 8.04 23.07
C ARG A 39 -10.51 7.04 23.42
N GLU A 40 -10.92 5.81 23.67
CA GLU A 40 -10.01 4.66 23.76
C GLU A 40 -9.27 4.41 22.43
N PRO A 41 -8.12 3.71 22.46
CA PRO A 41 -7.43 3.30 21.23
C PRO A 41 -8.37 2.63 20.21
N ALA A 42 -8.19 2.94 18.93
CA ALA A 42 -9.06 2.43 17.87
C ALA A 42 -9.18 0.90 17.85
N SER A 43 -8.10 0.18 18.16
CA SER A 43 -8.10 -1.29 18.25
C SER A 43 -9.15 -1.81 19.24
N ILE A 44 -9.25 -1.23 20.42
CA ILE A 44 -10.22 -1.63 21.45
C ILE A 44 -11.66 -1.41 20.99
N ILE A 45 -11.93 -0.27 20.34
CA ILE A 45 -13.25 0.05 19.81
C ILE A 45 -13.61 -0.91 18.67
N ILE A 46 -12.67 -1.21 17.78
CA ILE A 46 -12.84 -2.14 16.67
C ILE A 46 -13.14 -3.56 17.18
N ASP A 47 -12.42 -4.03 18.17
CA ASP A 47 -12.67 -5.37 18.76
C ASP A 47 -14.04 -5.44 19.41
N ARG A 48 -14.46 -4.39 20.12
CA ARG A 48 -15.82 -4.28 20.65
C ARG A 48 -16.88 -4.29 19.53
N MET A 49 -16.61 -3.62 18.40
CA MET A 49 -17.49 -3.68 17.24
C MET A 49 -17.55 -5.08 16.64
N ARG A 50 -16.43 -5.79 16.53
CA ARG A 50 -16.37 -7.17 16.05
C ARG A 50 -17.22 -8.10 16.93
N GLU A 51 -17.16 -7.94 18.25
CA GLU A 51 -17.98 -8.72 19.17
C GLU A 51 -19.48 -8.43 19.01
N LEU A 52 -19.86 -7.16 18.87
CA LEU A 52 -21.27 -6.77 18.69
C LEU A 52 -21.88 -7.34 17.41
N VAL A 53 -21.12 -7.41 16.31
CA VAL A 53 -21.63 -7.90 15.02
C VAL A 53 -21.52 -9.41 14.85
N ARG A 54 -20.77 -10.10 15.70
CA ARG A 54 -20.49 -11.53 15.59
C ARG A 54 -21.72 -12.42 15.58
N ASN A 55 -22.76 -12.02 16.31
CA ASN A 55 -23.97 -12.82 16.55
C ASN A 55 -25.21 -12.30 15.82
N VAL A 56 -25.05 -11.47 14.77
CA VAL A 56 -26.19 -10.97 14.00
C VAL A 56 -26.71 -12.07 13.07
N PRO A 57 -27.94 -12.59 13.28
CA PRO A 57 -28.43 -13.68 12.48
C PRO A 57 -28.78 -13.19 11.05
N GLY A 58 -28.51 -14.04 10.06
CA GLY A 58 -28.91 -13.81 8.67
C GLY A 58 -27.99 -12.89 7.85
N ALA A 59 -26.91 -12.37 8.43
CA ALA A 59 -25.92 -11.58 7.72
C ALA A 59 -24.49 -11.99 8.11
N LYS A 60 -23.58 -12.02 7.14
CA LYS A 60 -22.15 -12.09 7.40
C LYS A 60 -21.63 -10.65 7.38
N ILE A 61 -21.12 -10.20 8.52
CA ILE A 61 -20.61 -8.83 8.68
C ILE A 61 -19.08 -8.90 8.78
N ASN A 62 -18.41 -8.15 7.95
CA ASN A 62 -16.96 -7.97 7.98
C ASN A 62 -16.66 -6.56 8.49
N VAL A 63 -15.81 -6.45 9.50
CA VAL A 63 -15.31 -5.16 9.98
C VAL A 63 -14.02 -4.85 9.25
N ILE A 64 -14.04 -3.81 8.42
CA ILE A 64 -12.89 -3.38 7.62
C ILE A 64 -12.38 -2.08 8.22
N VAL A 65 -11.09 -2.03 8.48
CA VAL A 65 -10.42 -0.80 8.92
C VAL A 65 -9.81 -0.16 7.68
N ASP A 66 -10.25 1.06 7.38
CA ASP A 66 -9.65 1.84 6.31
C ASP A 66 -8.32 2.42 6.82
N GLN A 67 -7.23 1.89 6.32
CA GLN A 67 -5.88 2.36 6.66
C GLN A 67 -5.46 3.40 5.62
N GLU A 68 -5.39 4.65 6.04
CA GLU A 68 -4.77 5.69 5.23
C GLU A 68 -3.25 5.50 5.23
N GLY A 69 -2.66 5.27 4.06
CA GLY A 69 -1.20 5.16 3.91
C GLY A 69 -0.76 4.16 2.84
N PRO A 70 0.54 4.06 2.58
CA PRO A 70 1.07 3.03 1.69
C PRO A 70 0.82 1.65 2.29
N GLY A 71 0.08 0.79 1.58
CA GLY A 71 -0.33 -0.54 2.04
C GLY A 71 -1.77 -0.61 2.56
N GLY A 72 -2.63 0.38 2.23
CA GLY A 72 -4.06 0.37 2.58
C GLY A 72 -4.78 -0.81 1.94
N GLY A 73 -5.04 -1.85 2.72
CA GLY A 73 -5.73 -3.08 2.35
C GLY A 73 -5.66 -4.06 3.51
N LYS A 74 -6.30 -5.24 3.36
CA LYS A 74 -6.13 -6.28 4.37
C LYS A 74 -4.69 -6.79 4.37
N PRO A 75 -4.08 -7.03 5.54
CA PRO A 75 -2.69 -7.49 5.65
C PRO A 75 -2.40 -8.76 4.84
N ILE A 76 -3.41 -9.60 4.69
CA ILE A 76 -3.31 -10.84 3.92
C ILE A 76 -4.34 -10.83 2.81
N ASP A 77 -3.87 -10.97 1.59
CA ASP A 77 -4.67 -11.19 0.39
C ASP A 77 -4.06 -12.34 -0.41
N ILE A 78 -4.89 -13.31 -0.77
CA ILE A 78 -4.44 -14.53 -1.45
C ILE A 78 -5.31 -14.71 -2.68
N GLU A 79 -4.69 -14.66 -3.84
CA GLU A 79 -5.33 -14.88 -5.13
C GLU A 79 -5.19 -16.35 -5.53
N VAL A 80 -6.30 -17.03 -5.76
CA VAL A 80 -6.37 -18.38 -6.31
C VAL A 80 -6.77 -18.27 -7.77
N ILE A 81 -5.86 -18.59 -8.67
CA ILE A 81 -5.98 -18.38 -10.12
C ILE A 81 -6.11 -19.73 -10.82
N GLY A 82 -7.03 -19.83 -11.78
CA GLY A 82 -7.24 -21.05 -12.55
C GLY A 82 -8.09 -20.83 -13.79
N SER A 83 -8.32 -21.90 -14.54
CA SER A 83 -9.13 -21.90 -15.75
C SER A 83 -10.62 -22.11 -15.48
N ASP A 84 -10.98 -22.97 -14.51
CA ASP A 84 -12.33 -23.31 -14.13
C ASP A 84 -12.72 -22.70 -12.77
N LEU A 85 -13.87 -22.02 -12.70
CA LEU A 85 -14.39 -21.43 -11.49
C LEU A 85 -14.75 -22.46 -10.41
N THR A 86 -15.11 -23.68 -10.83
CA THR A 86 -15.46 -24.77 -9.90
C THR A 86 -14.22 -25.26 -9.18
N GLU A 87 -13.12 -25.47 -9.90
CA GLU A 87 -11.83 -25.88 -9.35
C GLU A 87 -11.26 -24.79 -8.43
N ILE A 88 -11.31 -23.52 -8.87
CA ILE A 88 -10.91 -22.38 -8.05
C ILE A 88 -11.73 -22.35 -6.75
N SER A 89 -13.05 -22.54 -6.82
CA SER A 89 -13.92 -22.51 -5.64
C SER A 89 -13.61 -23.64 -4.66
N LEU A 90 -13.29 -24.84 -5.14
CA LEU A 90 -12.87 -25.98 -4.31
C LEU A 90 -11.52 -25.70 -3.66
N ALA A 91 -10.57 -25.18 -4.41
CA ALA A 91 -9.26 -24.80 -3.89
C ALA A 91 -9.36 -23.68 -2.82
N VAL A 92 -10.21 -22.68 -3.03
CA VAL A 92 -10.52 -21.64 -2.04
C VAL A 92 -11.10 -22.27 -0.76
N GLN A 93 -12.01 -23.23 -0.90
CA GLN A 93 -12.59 -23.91 0.27
C GLN A 93 -11.54 -24.68 1.06
N ASP A 94 -10.65 -25.40 0.39
CA ASP A 94 -9.56 -26.14 1.03
C ASP A 94 -8.57 -25.19 1.71
N LEU A 95 -8.23 -24.08 1.07
CA LEU A 95 -7.36 -23.06 1.62
C LEU A 95 -7.96 -22.41 2.88
N LEU A 96 -9.26 -22.09 2.85
CA LEU A 96 -9.97 -21.59 4.04
C LEU A 96 -9.97 -22.61 5.19
N ASN A 97 -10.08 -23.90 4.89
CA ASN A 97 -10.02 -24.94 5.90
C ASN A 97 -8.61 -25.07 6.52
N LYS A 98 -7.57 -24.85 5.73
CA LYS A 98 -6.18 -24.79 6.20
C LYS A 98 -5.93 -23.54 7.05
N MET A 99 -6.42 -22.38 6.63
CA MET A 99 -6.32 -21.14 7.40
C MET A 99 -7.02 -21.23 8.77
N LYS A 100 -8.18 -21.89 8.85
CA LYS A 100 -8.87 -22.12 10.12
C LYS A 100 -8.09 -22.97 11.12
N LYS A 101 -7.16 -23.82 10.68
CA LYS A 101 -6.29 -24.63 11.56
C LYS A 101 -5.13 -23.82 12.12
N ILE A 102 -4.83 -22.69 11.54
CA ILE A 102 -3.72 -21.80 11.93
C ILE A 102 -4.33 -20.68 12.77
N SER A 103 -3.97 -20.59 14.05
CA SER A 103 -4.38 -19.47 14.90
C SER A 103 -3.71 -18.17 14.47
N GLY A 104 -4.44 -17.04 14.57
CA GLY A 104 -3.94 -15.70 14.27
C GLY A 104 -4.55 -15.04 13.03
N PHE A 105 -5.29 -15.78 12.18
CA PHE A 105 -6.12 -15.18 11.13
C PHE A 105 -7.46 -14.77 11.71
N ILE A 106 -7.84 -13.52 11.51
CA ILE A 106 -9.15 -12.96 11.90
C ILE A 106 -9.84 -12.36 10.67
N ASP A 107 -11.15 -12.20 10.73
CA ASP A 107 -12.00 -11.60 9.68
C ASP A 107 -11.72 -12.17 8.28
N VAL A 108 -11.55 -13.50 8.23
CA VAL A 108 -11.30 -14.22 6.97
C VAL A 108 -12.53 -14.13 6.08
N SER A 109 -12.34 -13.60 4.89
CA SER A 109 -13.38 -13.45 3.86
C SER A 109 -12.87 -13.93 2.51
N ASP A 110 -13.77 -14.38 1.67
CA ASP A 110 -13.46 -14.80 0.31
C ASP A 110 -14.43 -14.17 -0.70
N SER A 111 -13.99 -14.10 -1.96
CA SER A 111 -14.76 -13.48 -3.06
C SER A 111 -15.73 -14.45 -3.75
N ARG A 112 -15.92 -15.66 -3.22
CA ARG A 112 -16.91 -16.59 -3.78
C ARG A 112 -18.31 -16.02 -3.64
N PRO A 113 -19.15 -16.19 -4.65
CA PRO A 113 -20.55 -15.79 -4.54
C PRO A 113 -21.22 -16.56 -3.40
N LEU A 114 -22.00 -15.86 -2.60
CA LEU A 114 -22.82 -16.53 -1.59
C LEU A 114 -23.79 -17.51 -2.30
N PRO A 115 -23.97 -18.72 -1.75
CA PRO A 115 -24.90 -19.68 -2.31
C PRO A 115 -26.28 -19.09 -2.38
N GLY A 116 -26.89 -19.15 -3.55
CA GLY A 116 -28.20 -18.58 -3.82
C GLY A 116 -28.76 -19.10 -5.12
N THR A 117 -30.05 -18.85 -5.33
CA THR A 117 -30.74 -19.19 -6.56
C THR A 117 -31.07 -17.88 -7.30
N GLU A 118 -30.68 -17.81 -8.56
CA GLU A 118 -31.15 -16.78 -9.49
C GLU A 118 -32.13 -17.38 -10.49
N TRP A 119 -33.15 -16.61 -10.81
CA TRP A 119 -34.13 -17.01 -11.79
C TRP A 119 -33.69 -16.54 -13.17
N MET A 120 -33.36 -17.52 -14.05
CA MET A 120 -32.98 -17.23 -15.43
C MET A 120 -34.21 -17.33 -16.31
N LEU A 121 -34.48 -16.26 -17.07
CA LEU A 121 -35.51 -16.29 -18.10
C LEU A 121 -34.90 -16.83 -19.40
N ILE A 122 -35.36 -17.99 -19.82
CA ILE A 122 -35.00 -18.59 -21.10
C ILE A 122 -36.11 -18.26 -22.10
N THR A 123 -35.74 -17.49 -23.13
CA THR A 123 -36.68 -17.05 -24.14
C THR A 123 -36.46 -17.78 -25.47
N ASP A 124 -37.50 -18.41 -25.99
CA ASP A 124 -37.53 -18.93 -27.37
C ASP A 124 -37.77 -17.76 -28.32
N ARG A 125 -36.70 -17.35 -29.00
CA ARG A 125 -36.75 -16.21 -29.94
C ARG A 125 -37.59 -16.50 -31.19
N GLN A 126 -37.62 -17.76 -31.62
CA GLN A 126 -38.41 -18.15 -32.80
C GLN A 126 -39.90 -18.10 -32.49
N ALA A 127 -40.29 -18.70 -31.38
CA ALA A 127 -41.69 -18.58 -30.89
C ALA A 127 -42.11 -17.11 -30.66
N ALA A 128 -41.29 -16.31 -30.00
CA ALA A 128 -41.58 -14.90 -29.78
C ALA A 128 -41.82 -14.15 -31.09
N ASN A 129 -40.97 -14.34 -32.09
CA ASN A 129 -41.08 -13.71 -33.40
C ASN A 129 -42.36 -14.14 -34.17
N GLN A 130 -42.76 -15.42 -34.04
CA GLN A 130 -43.99 -15.92 -34.68
C GLN A 130 -45.24 -15.19 -34.18
N TYR A 131 -45.23 -14.78 -32.92
CA TYR A 131 -46.29 -14.01 -32.31
C TYR A 131 -46.11 -12.49 -32.42
N GLY A 132 -45.11 -12.01 -33.15
CA GLY A 132 -44.84 -10.58 -33.29
C GLY A 132 -44.41 -9.91 -31.97
N VAL A 133 -43.72 -10.66 -31.09
CA VAL A 133 -43.21 -10.15 -29.80
C VAL A 133 -41.69 -10.00 -29.86
N SER A 134 -41.22 -8.75 -29.67
CA SER A 134 -39.78 -8.49 -29.63
C SER A 134 -39.19 -8.83 -28.27
N VAL A 135 -37.91 -9.29 -28.25
CA VAL A 135 -37.18 -9.55 -27.01
C VAL A 135 -37.04 -8.29 -26.15
N SER A 136 -36.99 -7.12 -26.79
CA SER A 136 -36.96 -5.81 -26.11
C SER A 136 -38.25 -5.56 -25.31
N THR A 137 -39.40 -5.87 -25.93
CA THR A 137 -40.70 -5.73 -25.26
C THR A 137 -40.80 -6.66 -24.04
N ILE A 138 -40.33 -7.91 -24.19
CA ILE A 138 -40.27 -8.87 -23.08
C ILE A 138 -39.44 -8.27 -21.94
N GLY A 139 -38.21 -7.77 -22.25
CA GLY A 139 -37.32 -7.16 -21.26
C GLY A 139 -37.91 -5.94 -20.56
N THR A 140 -38.65 -5.08 -21.29
CA THR A 140 -39.33 -3.90 -20.75
C THR A 140 -40.46 -4.28 -19.79
N MET A 141 -41.25 -5.30 -20.15
CA MET A 141 -42.35 -5.78 -19.30
C MET A 141 -41.84 -6.43 -18.02
N ILE A 142 -40.73 -7.15 -18.10
CA ILE A 142 -40.07 -7.71 -16.90
C ILE A 142 -39.53 -6.60 -16.00
N LYS A 143 -38.89 -5.57 -16.59
CA LYS A 143 -38.44 -4.40 -15.83
C LYS A 143 -39.60 -3.71 -15.13
N LEU A 144 -40.74 -3.54 -15.82
CA LEU A 144 -41.93 -2.93 -15.27
C LEU A 144 -42.48 -3.68 -14.05
N LEU A 145 -42.44 -5.02 -14.09
CA LEU A 145 -42.87 -5.88 -12.98
C LEU A 145 -41.87 -5.92 -11.84
N THR A 146 -40.57 -5.87 -12.12
CA THR A 146 -39.48 -6.03 -11.13
C THR A 146 -39.04 -4.70 -10.54
N LYS A 147 -38.20 -3.95 -11.26
CA LYS A 147 -37.59 -2.70 -10.81
C LYS A 147 -38.41 -1.46 -11.10
N GLY A 148 -39.28 -1.51 -12.13
CA GLY A 148 -39.91 -0.36 -12.72
C GLY A 148 -39.15 0.16 -13.95
N VAL A 149 -39.80 0.97 -14.73
CA VAL A 149 -39.29 1.67 -15.90
C VAL A 149 -39.27 3.16 -15.61
N LYS A 150 -38.11 3.78 -15.76
CA LYS A 150 -37.97 5.23 -15.64
C LYS A 150 -38.68 5.90 -16.83
N LEU A 151 -39.61 6.78 -16.55
CA LEU A 151 -40.33 7.55 -17.55
C LEU A 151 -39.69 8.91 -17.82
N SER A 152 -39.35 9.62 -16.76
CA SER A 152 -38.76 10.96 -16.81
C SER A 152 -38.08 11.30 -15.47
N ASP A 153 -37.36 12.39 -15.47
CA ASP A 153 -36.92 13.07 -14.27
C ASP A 153 -37.84 14.27 -13.99
N TYR A 154 -38.17 14.47 -12.74
CA TYR A 154 -38.92 15.63 -12.26
C TYR A 154 -38.08 16.40 -11.27
N ARG A 155 -37.88 17.67 -11.52
CA ARG A 155 -37.18 18.59 -10.63
C ARG A 155 -38.17 19.46 -9.88
N PRO A 156 -38.46 19.21 -8.61
CA PRO A 156 -39.30 20.09 -7.80
C PRO A 156 -38.56 21.42 -7.51
N ASP A 157 -39.33 22.48 -7.28
CA ASP A 157 -38.76 23.81 -7.01
C ASP A 157 -38.09 23.93 -5.63
N ASP A 158 -38.38 23.00 -4.72
CA ASP A 158 -37.94 22.98 -3.31
C ASP A 158 -36.76 22.00 -3.02
N ILE A 159 -36.33 21.26 -4.03
CA ILE A 159 -35.24 20.26 -3.89
C ILE A 159 -34.22 20.45 -5.02
N ASP A 160 -32.93 20.48 -4.68
CA ASP A 160 -31.85 20.62 -5.68
C ASP A 160 -31.65 19.36 -6.54
N ASP A 161 -32.05 18.18 -6.03
CA ASP A 161 -31.93 16.91 -6.73
C ASP A 161 -33.12 16.57 -7.62
N GLU A 162 -32.85 15.94 -8.78
CA GLU A 162 -33.88 15.43 -9.68
C GLU A 162 -34.49 14.13 -9.12
N LEU A 163 -35.79 14.05 -9.11
CA LEU A 163 -36.55 12.87 -8.69
C LEU A 163 -36.94 12.01 -9.92
N GLU A 164 -36.55 10.73 -9.85
CA GLU A 164 -36.94 9.79 -10.93
C GLU A 164 -38.42 9.41 -10.87
N VAL A 165 -39.12 9.63 -11.93
CA VAL A 165 -40.53 9.16 -12.10
C VAL A 165 -40.50 7.74 -12.63
N LEU A 166 -40.83 6.77 -11.76
CA LEU A 166 -40.82 5.35 -12.07
C LEU A 166 -42.25 4.79 -12.24
N LEU A 167 -42.47 4.14 -13.38
CA LEU A 167 -43.67 3.33 -13.61
C LEU A 167 -43.37 1.88 -13.17
N ARG A 168 -44.18 1.34 -12.27
CA ARG A 168 -44.06 -0.04 -11.78
C ARG A 168 -45.38 -0.61 -11.31
N PHE A 169 -45.47 -1.94 -11.27
CA PHE A 169 -46.65 -2.60 -10.67
C PHE A 169 -46.66 -2.38 -9.14
N LYS A 170 -47.86 -2.46 -8.54
CA LYS A 170 -48.00 -2.41 -7.07
C LYS A 170 -47.23 -3.57 -6.39
N ASN A 171 -46.73 -3.33 -5.21
CA ASN A 171 -45.93 -4.33 -4.50
C ASN A 171 -46.65 -5.68 -4.30
N SER A 172 -47.95 -5.67 -4.08
CA SER A 172 -48.77 -6.87 -3.96
C SER A 172 -48.88 -7.70 -5.25
N GLN A 173 -48.58 -7.12 -6.40
CA GLN A 173 -48.62 -7.76 -7.72
C GLN A 173 -47.25 -8.18 -8.24
N ARG A 174 -46.20 -7.92 -7.46
CA ARG A 174 -44.79 -8.22 -7.83
C ARG A 174 -44.37 -9.56 -7.25
N SER A 175 -44.87 -10.66 -7.82
CA SER A 175 -44.52 -12.03 -7.46
C SER A 175 -44.00 -12.83 -8.65
N LEU A 176 -43.28 -13.90 -8.40
CA LEU A 176 -42.79 -14.82 -9.41
C LEU A 176 -43.96 -15.45 -10.21
N ALA A 177 -45.02 -15.82 -9.53
CA ALA A 177 -46.24 -16.36 -10.18
C ALA A 177 -46.86 -15.37 -11.16
N ARG A 178 -46.84 -14.07 -10.82
CA ARG A 178 -47.35 -13.03 -11.72
C ARG A 178 -46.48 -12.85 -12.96
N LEU A 179 -45.21 -13.16 -12.89
CA LEU A 179 -44.27 -13.10 -14.00
C LEU A 179 -44.63 -14.16 -15.05
N GLU A 180 -45.04 -15.35 -14.64
CA GLU A 180 -45.50 -16.43 -15.55
C GLU A 180 -46.84 -16.11 -16.23
N GLU A 181 -47.71 -15.40 -15.54
CA GLU A 181 -49.02 -14.94 -16.05
C GLU A 181 -48.93 -13.65 -16.88
N LEU A 182 -47.79 -13.03 -16.99
CA LEU A 182 -47.60 -11.76 -17.66
C LEU A 182 -47.99 -11.87 -19.14
N LYS A 183 -48.85 -10.97 -19.59
CA LYS A 183 -49.23 -10.86 -20.99
C LYS A 183 -48.43 -9.75 -21.65
N ILE A 184 -47.83 -10.05 -22.79
CA ILE A 184 -46.95 -9.16 -23.53
C ILE A 184 -47.68 -8.70 -24.81
N PRO A 185 -47.69 -7.38 -25.10
CA PRO A 185 -48.29 -6.88 -26.30
C PRO A 185 -47.48 -7.32 -27.53
N SER A 186 -48.17 -7.84 -28.53
CA SER A 186 -47.66 -8.14 -29.86
C SER A 186 -47.73 -6.89 -30.76
N ASP A 187 -46.93 -6.85 -31.81
CA ASP A 187 -47.00 -5.80 -32.85
C ASP A 187 -48.37 -5.72 -33.55
N GLN A 188 -49.14 -6.80 -33.46
CA GLN A 188 -50.51 -6.88 -34.01
C GLN A 188 -51.59 -6.37 -33.02
N GLY A 189 -51.21 -5.93 -31.82
CA GLY A 189 -52.09 -5.42 -30.79
C GLY A 189 -52.73 -6.49 -29.89
N GLU A 190 -52.36 -7.75 -30.05
CA GLU A 190 -52.83 -8.85 -29.20
C GLU A 190 -51.96 -9.00 -27.95
N TYR A 191 -52.56 -9.45 -26.85
CA TYR A 191 -51.83 -9.73 -25.60
C TYR A 191 -51.54 -11.22 -25.44
N ILE A 192 -50.27 -11.62 -25.59
CA ILE A 192 -49.86 -13.00 -25.61
C ILE A 192 -49.20 -13.37 -24.24
N PRO A 193 -49.61 -14.50 -23.62
CA PRO A 193 -48.98 -14.95 -22.37
C PRO A 193 -47.53 -15.23 -22.57
N MET A 194 -46.68 -14.73 -21.64
CA MET A 194 -45.22 -14.92 -21.70
C MET A 194 -44.81 -16.41 -21.64
N SER A 195 -45.62 -17.25 -20.98
CA SER A 195 -45.37 -18.69 -20.84
C SER A 195 -45.28 -19.47 -22.16
N ILE A 196 -45.79 -18.89 -23.29
CA ILE A 196 -45.71 -19.52 -24.62
C ILE A 196 -44.29 -19.53 -25.17
N PHE A 197 -43.54 -18.46 -24.92
CA PHE A 197 -42.20 -18.28 -25.51
C PHE A 197 -41.07 -18.02 -24.47
N ALA A 198 -41.40 -18.01 -23.18
CA ALA A 198 -40.41 -17.82 -22.14
C ALA A 198 -40.67 -18.69 -20.90
N LYS A 199 -39.63 -19.26 -20.33
CA LYS A 199 -39.68 -20.08 -19.12
C LYS A 199 -38.68 -19.57 -18.10
N LEU A 200 -39.09 -19.61 -16.83
CA LEU A 200 -38.25 -19.30 -15.68
C LEU A 200 -37.61 -20.60 -15.17
N GLU A 201 -36.31 -20.62 -15.16
CA GLU A 201 -35.53 -21.73 -14.59
C GLU A 201 -34.69 -21.25 -13.40
N PRO A 202 -34.78 -21.94 -12.25
CA PRO A 202 -33.87 -21.67 -11.14
C PRO A 202 -32.48 -22.16 -11.51
N LYS A 203 -31.48 -21.28 -11.41
CA LYS A 203 -30.06 -21.66 -11.59
C LYS A 203 -29.28 -21.22 -10.38
N PRO A 204 -28.16 -21.90 -10.08
CA PRO A 204 -27.22 -21.39 -9.07
C PRO A 204 -26.80 -19.98 -9.43
N LYS A 205 -26.72 -19.11 -8.44
CA LYS A 205 -26.27 -17.73 -8.63
C LYS A 205 -24.82 -17.73 -9.11
N ASN A 206 -24.61 -17.22 -10.31
CA ASN A 206 -23.29 -16.96 -10.84
C ASN A 206 -22.85 -15.59 -10.31
N GLY A 207 -21.90 -15.57 -9.40
CA GLY A 207 -21.33 -14.33 -8.90
C GLY A 207 -20.58 -13.53 -9.95
N GLU A 208 -19.82 -12.55 -9.50
CA GLU A 208 -18.93 -11.78 -10.35
C GLU A 208 -17.70 -12.61 -10.69
N VAL A 209 -17.37 -12.69 -11.99
CA VAL A 209 -16.16 -13.36 -12.47
C VAL A 209 -15.07 -12.32 -12.59
N GLN A 210 -14.14 -12.35 -11.66
CA GLN A 210 -12.96 -11.48 -11.67
C GLN A 210 -11.83 -12.13 -12.46
N ARG A 211 -10.99 -11.29 -13.07
CA ARG A 211 -9.82 -11.74 -13.84
C ARG A 211 -8.60 -10.90 -13.54
N VAL A 212 -7.48 -11.59 -13.41
CA VAL A 212 -6.14 -10.99 -13.29
C VAL A 212 -5.27 -11.57 -14.41
N ASP A 213 -4.60 -10.73 -15.15
CA ASP A 213 -3.77 -11.14 -16.31
C ASP A 213 -4.51 -12.06 -17.30
N GLY A 214 -5.82 -11.83 -17.49
CA GLY A 214 -6.66 -12.65 -18.37
C GLY A 214 -7.20 -13.94 -17.76
N ASN A 215 -6.64 -14.44 -16.67
CA ASN A 215 -7.06 -15.65 -15.98
C ASN A 215 -8.14 -15.34 -14.93
N ARG A 216 -9.04 -16.30 -14.70
CA ARG A 216 -10.03 -16.20 -13.64
C ARG A 216 -9.37 -16.36 -12.28
N PHE A 217 -9.82 -15.60 -11.28
CA PHE A 217 -9.34 -15.76 -9.92
C PHE A 217 -10.44 -15.54 -8.90
N MET A 218 -10.20 -16.04 -7.70
CA MET A 218 -10.94 -15.69 -6.49
C MET A 218 -9.94 -15.30 -5.41
N SER A 219 -10.28 -14.31 -4.60
CA SER A 219 -9.42 -13.84 -3.51
C SER A 219 -9.90 -14.33 -2.17
N ILE A 220 -8.95 -14.53 -1.26
CA ILE A 220 -9.18 -14.73 0.16
C ILE A 220 -8.42 -13.62 0.87
N SER A 221 -9.12 -12.84 1.65
CA SER A 221 -8.50 -11.78 2.46
C SER A 221 -8.75 -12.01 3.94
N ALA A 222 -7.75 -11.69 4.76
CA ALA A 222 -7.81 -11.86 6.19
C ALA A 222 -7.07 -10.75 6.92
N ASP A 223 -7.52 -10.44 8.12
CA ASP A 223 -6.79 -9.65 9.10
C ASP A 223 -5.95 -10.56 10.00
N VAL A 224 -5.03 -9.97 10.74
CA VAL A 224 -4.10 -10.66 11.63
C VAL A 224 -4.34 -10.18 13.06
N GLU A 225 -4.31 -11.11 14.00
CA GLU A 225 -4.44 -10.83 15.44
C GLU A 225 -3.32 -9.89 15.90
N ASP A 226 -3.66 -8.92 16.76
CA ASP A 226 -2.73 -7.91 17.25
C ASP A 226 -1.45 -8.55 17.85
N GLY A 227 -0.30 -8.03 17.42
CA GLY A 227 1.02 -8.51 17.84
C GLY A 227 1.58 -9.66 17.02
N LEU A 228 0.86 -10.20 16.04
CA LEU A 228 1.37 -11.19 15.10
C LEU A 228 1.82 -10.49 13.80
N LEU A 229 2.84 -11.05 13.16
CA LEU A 229 3.33 -10.56 11.86
C LEU A 229 2.64 -11.32 10.73
N PRO A 230 2.03 -10.64 9.74
CA PRO A 230 1.41 -11.27 8.57
C PRO A 230 2.34 -12.25 7.86
N ALA A 231 3.60 -11.87 7.65
CA ALA A 231 4.61 -12.70 7.02
C ALA A 231 4.80 -14.08 7.67
N LYS A 232 4.76 -14.15 9.01
CA LYS A 232 4.88 -15.43 9.73
C LYS A 232 3.67 -16.33 9.54
N LEU A 233 2.48 -15.76 9.41
CA LEU A 233 1.26 -16.52 9.16
C LEU A 233 1.23 -17.04 7.72
N ILE A 234 1.67 -16.23 6.76
CA ILE A 234 1.83 -16.65 5.37
C ILE A 234 2.86 -17.77 5.26
N GLU A 235 3.98 -17.69 5.97
CA GLU A 235 5.00 -18.75 6.00
C GLU A 235 4.42 -20.07 6.52
N LYS A 236 3.69 -20.03 7.64
CA LYS A 236 3.00 -21.23 8.17
C LYS A 236 1.99 -21.80 7.18
N LEU A 237 1.26 -20.95 6.48
CA LEU A 237 0.29 -21.38 5.47
C LEU A 237 0.99 -22.00 4.25
N LYS A 238 2.11 -21.44 3.80
CA LYS A 238 2.94 -22.03 2.74
C LYS A 238 3.46 -23.41 3.12
N LEU A 239 3.97 -23.57 4.34
CA LEU A 239 4.40 -24.88 4.87
C LEU A 239 3.26 -25.90 4.91
N GLU A 240 2.03 -25.47 5.24
CA GLU A 240 0.87 -26.36 5.22
C GLU A 240 0.43 -26.72 3.80
N LEU A 241 0.58 -25.80 2.84
CA LEU A 241 0.35 -26.06 1.42
C LEU A 241 1.39 -27.01 0.82
N GLU A 242 2.64 -26.94 1.25
CA GLU A 242 3.68 -27.89 0.83
C GLU A 242 3.39 -29.31 1.31
N LYS A 243 2.82 -29.48 2.52
CA LYS A 243 2.43 -30.79 3.06
C LYS A 243 1.21 -31.38 2.37
N SER A 244 0.30 -30.54 1.95
CA SER A 244 -0.95 -30.91 1.29
C SER A 244 -1.21 -29.93 0.16
N PRO A 245 -0.61 -30.15 -1.02
CA PRO A 245 -0.79 -29.26 -2.17
C PRO A 245 -2.25 -29.22 -2.60
N LEU A 246 -2.64 -28.08 -3.16
CA LEU A 246 -3.92 -27.91 -3.84
C LEU A 246 -3.90 -28.63 -5.18
N ASP A 247 -5.08 -28.75 -5.79
CA ASP A 247 -5.21 -29.36 -7.10
C ASP A 247 -4.27 -28.70 -8.13
N GLN A 248 -3.76 -29.47 -9.08
CA GLN A 248 -2.64 -29.06 -9.94
C GLN A 248 -2.99 -27.95 -10.93
N ASP A 249 -4.30 -27.72 -11.18
CA ASP A 249 -4.75 -26.73 -12.19
C ASP A 249 -4.99 -25.31 -11.61
N VAL A 250 -4.64 -25.08 -10.34
CA VAL A 250 -4.75 -23.78 -9.69
C VAL A 250 -3.39 -23.25 -9.23
N THR A 251 -3.19 -21.96 -9.40
CA THR A 251 -2.00 -21.25 -8.92
C THR A 251 -2.39 -20.32 -7.78
N VAL A 252 -1.66 -20.40 -6.66
CA VAL A 252 -1.87 -19.51 -5.51
C VAL A 252 -0.82 -18.42 -5.55
N LYS A 253 -1.26 -17.16 -5.61
CA LYS A 253 -0.40 -15.99 -5.44
C LYS A 253 -0.72 -15.34 -4.09
N PHE A 254 0.31 -15.11 -3.31
CA PHE A 254 0.20 -14.36 -2.06
C PHE A 254 0.40 -12.88 -2.37
N GLY A 255 -0.60 -12.07 -2.04
CA GLY A 255 -0.64 -10.63 -2.15
C GLY A 255 -0.82 -9.98 -0.78
N GLY A 256 -1.34 -8.75 -0.76
CA GLY A 256 -1.53 -7.96 0.45
C GLY A 256 -0.26 -7.21 0.84
N GLU A 257 -0.15 -6.85 2.11
CA GLU A 257 0.93 -6.01 2.64
C GLU A 257 2.33 -6.53 2.27
N ASP A 258 2.55 -7.85 2.32
CA ASP A 258 3.85 -8.45 1.98
C ASP A 258 4.26 -8.21 0.52
N LYS A 259 3.32 -8.27 -0.42
CA LYS A 259 3.59 -8.00 -1.83
C LYS A 259 3.90 -6.53 -2.05
N ASP A 260 3.09 -5.65 -1.47
CA ASP A 260 3.27 -4.20 -1.58
C ASP A 260 4.59 -3.75 -0.96
N ILE A 261 4.96 -4.34 0.18
CA ILE A 261 6.26 -4.13 0.83
C ILE A 261 7.39 -4.63 -0.08
N ALA A 262 7.28 -5.83 -0.67
CA ALA A 262 8.31 -6.40 -1.53
C ALA A 262 8.48 -5.58 -2.82
N GLU A 263 7.41 -5.15 -3.47
CA GLU A 263 7.44 -4.27 -4.65
C GLU A 263 8.05 -2.92 -4.30
N THR A 264 7.66 -2.32 -3.18
CA THR A 264 8.20 -1.05 -2.69
C THR A 264 9.69 -1.19 -2.34
N GLN A 265 10.09 -2.29 -1.69
CA GLN A 265 11.49 -2.58 -1.38
C GLN A 265 12.34 -2.71 -2.65
N ALA A 266 11.84 -3.42 -3.65
CA ALA A 266 12.52 -3.56 -4.94
C ALA A 266 12.66 -2.19 -5.63
N PHE A 267 11.60 -1.39 -5.67
CA PHE A 267 11.62 -0.03 -6.21
C PHE A 267 12.62 0.87 -5.45
N LEU A 268 12.56 0.90 -4.12
CA LEU A 268 13.48 1.68 -3.28
C LEU A 268 14.92 1.25 -3.46
N GLY A 269 15.17 -0.06 -3.58
CA GLY A 269 16.50 -0.61 -3.86
C GLY A 269 17.05 -0.14 -5.21
N GLN A 270 16.24 -0.17 -6.27
CA GLN A 270 16.60 0.33 -7.59
C GLN A 270 16.83 1.85 -7.58
N ALA A 271 15.93 2.61 -6.96
CA ALA A 271 16.03 4.06 -6.83
C ALA A 271 17.28 4.47 -6.04
N PHE A 272 17.58 3.78 -4.95
CA PHE A 272 18.79 4.01 -4.16
C PHE A 272 20.05 3.68 -4.95
N GLY A 273 20.09 2.53 -5.64
CA GLY A 273 21.20 2.15 -6.49
C GLY A 273 21.46 3.16 -7.60
N LEU A 274 20.41 3.61 -8.29
CA LEU A 274 20.51 4.65 -9.32
C LEU A 274 20.99 5.98 -8.74
N SER A 275 20.48 6.39 -7.58
CA SER A 275 20.90 7.63 -6.91
C SER A 275 22.37 7.59 -6.50
N LEU A 276 22.85 6.46 -5.98
CA LEU A 276 24.29 6.27 -5.67
C LEU A 276 25.14 6.34 -6.93
N LEU A 277 24.71 5.72 -8.03
CA LEU A 277 25.45 5.76 -9.30
C LEU A 277 25.56 7.19 -9.82
N LEU A 278 24.46 7.94 -9.82
CA LEU A 278 24.45 9.34 -10.23
C LEU A 278 25.33 10.20 -9.31
N MET A 279 25.28 9.98 -7.99
CA MET A 279 26.14 10.68 -7.04
C MET A 279 27.61 10.39 -7.31
N VAL A 280 28.00 9.13 -7.54
CA VAL A 280 29.38 8.77 -7.91
C VAL A 280 29.80 9.49 -9.16
N MET A 281 28.97 9.51 -10.20
CA MET A 281 29.27 10.17 -11.47
C MET A 281 29.49 11.67 -11.27
N ILE A 282 28.60 12.35 -10.56
CA ILE A 282 28.69 13.79 -10.28
C ILE A 282 29.94 14.11 -9.43
N LEU A 283 30.19 13.32 -8.38
CA LEU A 283 31.37 13.51 -7.52
C LEU A 283 32.69 13.26 -8.25
N MET A 284 32.71 12.30 -9.17
CA MET A 284 33.87 12.05 -10.04
C MET A 284 34.18 13.24 -10.93
N ILE A 285 33.15 13.84 -11.53
CA ILE A 285 33.29 15.06 -12.35
C ILE A 285 33.74 16.23 -11.48
N GLN A 286 33.14 16.38 -10.28
CA GLN A 286 33.44 17.50 -9.37
C GLN A 286 34.85 17.47 -8.82
N PHE A 287 35.31 16.31 -8.35
CA PHE A 287 36.59 16.20 -7.67
C PHE A 287 37.74 15.77 -8.59
N ASN A 288 37.44 15.19 -9.74
CA ASN A 288 38.40 14.54 -10.63
C ASN A 288 39.34 13.58 -9.87
N SER A 289 38.80 12.84 -8.89
CA SER A 289 39.56 11.98 -7.97
C SER A 289 38.71 10.83 -7.46
N PHE A 290 39.10 9.59 -7.81
CA PHE A 290 38.45 8.38 -7.30
C PHE A 290 38.50 8.29 -5.76
N TRP A 291 39.61 8.68 -5.15
CA TRP A 291 39.77 8.61 -3.70
C TRP A 291 38.80 9.55 -2.97
N GLN A 292 38.67 10.79 -3.42
CA GLN A 292 37.79 11.76 -2.79
C GLN A 292 36.32 11.36 -2.95
N THR A 293 35.94 10.82 -4.12
CA THR A 293 34.62 10.23 -4.33
C THR A 293 34.37 9.06 -3.39
N PHE A 294 35.35 8.14 -3.26
CA PHE A 294 35.23 7.01 -2.32
C PHE A 294 35.05 7.47 -0.88
N VAL A 295 35.84 8.46 -0.42
CA VAL A 295 35.71 9.02 0.93
C VAL A 295 34.31 9.61 1.16
N THR A 296 33.75 10.34 0.19
CA THR A 296 32.39 10.89 0.29
C THR A 296 31.35 9.79 0.34
N MET A 297 31.45 8.77 -0.51
CA MET A 297 30.52 7.65 -0.53
C MET A 297 30.58 6.78 0.72
N SER A 298 31.80 6.60 1.32
CA SER A 298 31.95 5.86 2.56
C SER A 298 31.19 6.50 3.74
N ALA A 299 31.06 7.82 3.74
CA ALA A 299 30.30 8.52 4.77
C ALA A 299 28.78 8.19 4.72
N ILE A 300 28.23 7.89 3.55
CA ILE A 300 26.84 7.42 3.42
C ILE A 300 26.67 6.08 4.10
N VAL A 301 27.57 5.13 3.80
CA VAL A 301 27.50 3.79 4.42
C VAL A 301 27.62 3.87 5.94
N LEU A 302 28.55 4.69 6.42
CA LEU A 302 28.74 4.88 7.85
C LEU A 302 27.55 5.61 8.52
N SER A 303 26.84 6.47 7.80
CA SER A 303 25.67 7.16 8.34
C SER A 303 24.49 6.22 8.65
N ILE A 304 24.44 5.02 8.03
CA ILE A 304 23.44 3.98 8.34
C ILE A 304 23.56 3.54 9.80
N GLY A 305 24.77 3.49 10.35
CA GLY A 305 24.98 3.24 11.78
C GLY A 305 24.26 4.28 12.65
N GLY A 306 24.29 5.55 12.24
CA GLY A 306 23.56 6.63 12.91
C GLY A 306 22.04 6.51 12.78
N VAL A 307 21.55 6.01 11.64
CA VAL A 307 20.12 5.70 11.45
C VAL A 307 19.65 4.67 12.47
N LEU A 308 20.36 3.55 12.58
CA LEU A 308 20.01 2.49 13.52
C LEU A 308 20.07 2.97 14.98
N LEU A 309 21.07 3.76 15.33
CA LEU A 309 21.17 4.38 16.65
C LEU A 309 20.02 5.36 16.92
N GLY A 310 19.66 6.18 15.94
CA GLY A 310 18.55 7.12 16.06
C GLY A 310 17.21 6.44 16.28
N LEU A 311 16.91 5.38 15.53
CA LEU A 311 15.72 4.57 15.71
C LEU A 311 15.72 3.85 17.08
N TRP A 312 16.85 3.32 17.49
CA TRP A 312 16.99 2.67 18.80
C TRP A 312 16.74 3.64 19.95
N ILE A 313 17.32 4.85 19.91
CA ILE A 313 17.12 5.89 20.94
C ILE A 313 15.67 6.34 21.00
N THR A 314 15.01 6.46 19.85
CA THR A 314 13.60 6.87 19.78
C THR A 314 12.61 5.72 20.01
N GLY A 315 13.11 4.47 20.17
CA GLY A 315 12.28 3.28 20.39
C GLY A 315 11.40 2.89 19.19
N ARG A 316 11.78 3.30 17.97
CA ARG A 316 10.97 3.10 16.78
C ARG A 316 11.41 1.86 15.98
N PRO A 317 10.45 1.08 15.45
CA PRO A 317 10.78 -0.03 14.56
C PRO A 317 11.36 0.49 13.23
N PHE A 318 12.14 -0.35 12.55
CA PHE A 318 12.63 -0.06 11.21
C PHE A 318 11.53 -0.36 10.17
N GLY A 319 10.84 0.67 9.69
CA GLY A 319 9.88 0.57 8.60
C GLY A 319 10.58 0.68 7.24
N ILE A 320 10.42 -0.32 6.38
CA ILE A 320 11.15 -0.39 5.08
C ILE A 320 10.90 0.85 4.23
N VAL A 321 9.67 1.29 4.11
CA VAL A 321 9.28 2.44 3.27
C VAL A 321 9.82 3.74 3.86
N MET A 322 9.44 4.06 5.09
CA MET A 322 9.75 5.35 5.70
C MET A 322 11.23 5.50 6.04
N CYS A 323 11.87 4.46 6.58
CA CYS A 323 13.29 4.49 6.84
C CYS A 323 14.11 4.43 5.54
N GLY A 324 13.66 3.68 4.52
CA GLY A 324 14.29 3.65 3.21
C GLY A 324 14.33 5.02 2.54
N LEU A 325 13.19 5.73 2.51
CA LEU A 325 13.13 7.12 2.02
C LEU A 325 14.03 8.04 2.86
N GLY A 326 14.05 7.85 4.18
CA GLY A 326 14.90 8.61 5.08
C GLY A 326 16.40 8.42 4.79
N ILE A 327 16.84 7.19 4.48
CA ILE A 327 18.23 6.89 4.12
C ILE A 327 18.60 7.55 2.78
N ILE A 328 17.72 7.52 1.79
CA ILE A 328 17.94 8.18 0.49
C ILE A 328 18.09 9.70 0.67
N ALA A 329 17.20 10.32 1.44
CA ALA A 329 17.27 11.74 1.74
C ALA A 329 18.55 12.10 2.54
N LEU A 330 18.90 11.29 3.54
CA LEU A 330 20.10 11.45 4.34
C LEU A 330 21.39 11.39 3.49
N ALA A 331 21.44 10.47 2.52
CA ALA A 331 22.59 10.35 1.62
C ALA A 331 22.88 11.67 0.91
N GLY A 332 21.86 12.37 0.39
CA GLY A 332 22.00 13.67 -0.24
C GLY A 332 22.56 14.74 0.70
N ILE A 333 22.08 14.78 1.95
CA ILE A 333 22.51 15.75 2.96
C ILE A 333 23.96 15.51 3.37
N VAL A 334 24.34 14.25 3.60
CA VAL A 334 25.69 13.86 4.01
C VAL A 334 26.72 14.15 2.92
N VAL A 335 26.37 13.86 1.67
CA VAL A 335 27.23 14.15 0.51
C VAL A 335 27.49 15.65 0.37
N ASN A 336 26.46 16.49 0.52
CA ASN A 336 26.61 17.94 0.45
C ASN A 336 27.61 18.48 1.49
N ASN A 337 27.53 18.01 2.74
CA ASN A 337 28.47 18.39 3.80
C ASN A 337 29.91 17.97 3.47
N ASN A 338 30.11 16.79 2.92
CA ASN A 338 31.42 16.29 2.50
C ASN A 338 32.00 17.06 1.31
N ILE A 339 31.18 17.43 0.31
CA ILE A 339 31.62 18.21 -0.85
C ILE A 339 32.27 19.51 -0.38
N VAL A 340 31.60 20.25 0.50
CA VAL A 340 32.07 21.55 1.00
C VAL A 340 33.38 21.42 1.76
N LEU A 341 33.57 20.34 2.52
CA LEU A 341 34.79 20.09 3.30
C LEU A 341 35.97 19.71 2.36
N ILE A 342 35.74 18.82 1.41
CA ILE A 342 36.73 18.34 0.45
C ILE A 342 37.18 19.47 -0.49
N ASP A 343 36.23 20.29 -0.96
CA ASP A 343 36.57 21.45 -1.81
C ASP A 343 37.48 22.43 -1.08
N THR A 344 37.17 22.75 0.17
CA THR A 344 38.03 23.58 1.02
C THR A 344 39.42 22.95 1.23
N PHE A 345 39.47 21.63 1.46
CA PHE A 345 40.75 20.92 1.55
C PHE A 345 41.57 21.08 0.26
N ASN A 346 40.94 20.89 -0.91
CA ASN A 346 41.59 21.04 -2.20
C ASN A 346 42.09 22.45 -2.45
N GLU A 347 41.33 23.46 -2.07
CA GLU A 347 41.72 24.86 -2.18
C GLU A 347 42.95 25.20 -1.33
N ILE A 348 42.95 24.74 -0.05
CA ILE A 348 44.14 24.92 0.85
C ILE A 348 45.35 24.17 0.31
N ARG A 349 45.15 22.99 -0.25
CA ARG A 349 46.24 22.22 -0.91
C ARG A 349 46.80 22.94 -2.12
N LYS A 350 46.01 23.58 -2.94
CA LYS A 350 46.48 24.39 -4.09
C LYS A 350 47.34 25.56 -3.64
N ARG A 351 47.15 26.07 -2.43
CA ARG A 351 47.97 27.14 -1.83
C ARG A 351 49.32 26.63 -1.28
N GLY A 352 49.66 25.34 -1.47
CA GLY A 352 50.98 24.74 -1.10
C GLY A 352 51.07 24.15 0.28
N TYR A 353 50.00 24.12 1.07
CA TYR A 353 50.03 23.51 2.43
C TYR A 353 50.15 21.97 2.36
N SER A 354 50.77 21.36 3.37
CA SER A 354 50.87 19.90 3.51
C SER A 354 49.49 19.27 3.69
N ALA A 355 49.29 18.00 3.31
CA ALA A 355 48.00 17.33 3.41
C ALA A 355 47.42 17.30 4.85
N PRO A 356 48.20 16.97 5.90
CA PRO A 356 47.68 17.05 7.28
C PRO A 356 47.27 18.44 7.71
N HIS A 357 48.05 19.47 7.31
CA HIS A 357 47.75 20.86 7.65
C HIS A 357 46.48 21.36 6.90
N ALA A 358 46.32 20.98 5.63
CA ALA A 358 45.12 21.31 4.84
C ALA A 358 43.89 20.63 5.41
N ALA A 359 43.98 19.36 5.81
CA ALA A 359 42.88 18.62 6.41
C ALA A 359 42.42 19.22 7.76
N PHE A 360 43.37 19.55 8.63
CA PHE A 360 43.05 20.19 9.91
C PHE A 360 42.40 21.58 9.71
N ARG A 361 42.99 22.37 8.84
CA ARG A 361 42.50 23.73 8.57
C ARG A 361 41.15 23.75 7.87
N SER A 362 40.89 22.82 6.93
CA SER A 362 39.56 22.66 6.29
C SER A 362 38.49 22.26 7.31
N GLY A 363 38.80 21.34 8.21
CA GLY A 363 37.92 20.97 9.32
C GLY A 363 37.57 22.15 10.20
N LEU A 364 38.53 22.94 10.63
CA LEU A 364 38.29 24.14 11.46
C LEU A 364 37.47 25.20 10.74
N LEU A 365 37.77 25.51 9.47
CA LEU A 365 37.07 26.53 8.70
C LEU A 365 35.62 26.14 8.42
N ARG A 366 35.34 24.83 8.23
CA ARG A 366 34.03 24.31 7.89
C ARG A 366 33.25 23.77 9.10
N PHE A 367 33.87 23.74 10.29
CA PHE A 367 33.21 23.29 11.51
C PHE A 367 31.90 24.06 11.78
N ARG A 368 31.98 25.40 11.79
CA ARG A 368 30.82 26.23 12.08
C ARG A 368 29.70 26.12 11.05
N PRO A 369 29.96 26.21 9.72
CA PRO A 369 28.91 26.02 8.71
C PRO A 369 28.25 24.63 8.76
N VAL A 370 29.03 23.56 8.85
CA VAL A 370 28.52 22.18 8.87
C VAL A 370 27.71 21.90 10.15
N MET A 371 28.17 22.37 11.30
CA MET A 371 27.40 22.23 12.54
C MET A 371 26.11 23.04 12.50
N LEU A 372 26.13 24.25 11.93
CA LEU A 372 24.94 25.08 11.84
C LEU A 372 23.88 24.42 10.96
N THR A 373 24.26 23.92 9.77
CA THR A 373 23.31 23.23 8.87
C THR A 373 22.75 21.96 9.51
N ALA A 374 23.58 21.16 10.18
CA ALA A 374 23.13 19.95 10.85
C ALA A 374 22.15 20.27 11.99
N ILE A 375 22.49 21.22 12.86
CA ILE A 375 21.65 21.61 14.00
C ILE A 375 20.31 22.19 13.50
N THR A 376 20.32 23.07 12.53
CA THR A 376 19.07 23.66 12.00
C THR A 376 18.18 22.61 11.35
N THR A 377 18.74 21.65 10.63
CA THR A 377 17.97 20.54 10.03
C THR A 377 17.40 19.62 11.11
N ILE A 378 18.20 19.25 12.12
CA ILE A 378 17.74 18.40 13.23
C ILE A 378 16.63 19.11 14.01
N LEU A 379 16.81 20.39 14.36
CA LEU A 379 15.79 21.19 15.06
C LEU A 379 14.49 21.29 14.25
N GLY A 380 14.60 21.43 12.92
CA GLY A 380 13.43 21.43 12.04
C GLY A 380 12.68 20.08 11.99
N LEU A 381 13.39 18.97 12.23
CA LEU A 381 12.79 17.62 12.26
C LEU A 381 12.28 17.23 13.67
N LEU A 382 12.75 17.88 14.74
CA LEU A 382 12.36 17.52 16.12
C LEU A 382 10.85 17.47 16.34
N PRO A 383 10.04 18.42 15.86
CA PRO A 383 8.59 18.33 16.02
C PRO A 383 8.02 17.02 15.47
N MET A 384 8.51 16.57 14.31
CA MET A 384 8.08 15.32 13.70
C MET A 384 8.63 14.08 14.44
N VAL A 385 9.86 14.15 14.97
CA VAL A 385 10.46 13.11 15.82
C VAL A 385 9.62 12.87 17.08
N PHE A 386 9.15 13.95 17.71
CA PHE A 386 8.31 13.91 18.91
C PHE A 386 6.81 13.83 18.62
N GLU A 387 6.42 13.63 17.35
CA GLU A 387 5.01 13.55 16.92
C GLU A 387 4.18 14.77 17.29
N LEU A 388 4.81 15.93 17.32
CA LEU A 388 4.13 17.20 17.62
C LEU A 388 3.38 17.70 16.39
N THR A 389 2.08 17.92 16.54
CA THR A 389 1.23 18.53 15.53
C THR A 389 0.69 19.85 16.06
N ILE A 390 0.91 20.94 15.35
CA ILE A 390 0.42 22.27 15.72
C ILE A 390 -0.83 22.54 14.90
N LYS A 391 -1.98 22.62 15.56
CA LYS A 391 -3.23 23.08 14.95
C LYS A 391 -3.32 24.61 15.08
N PHE A 392 -3.10 25.30 14.00
CA PHE A 392 -3.15 26.77 13.98
C PHE A 392 -4.58 27.30 14.16
N SER A 393 -5.61 26.54 13.74
CA SER A 393 -7.02 26.92 13.92
C SER A 393 -7.43 27.00 15.39
N ASP A 394 -6.99 26.04 16.18
CA ASP A 394 -7.43 25.86 17.58
C ASP A 394 -6.36 26.30 18.58
N GLN A 395 -5.18 26.74 18.08
CA GLN A 395 -4.00 27.10 18.86
C GLN A 395 -3.55 25.99 19.84
N GLU A 396 -3.74 24.74 19.45
CA GLU A 396 -3.40 23.57 20.25
C GLU A 396 -2.16 22.86 19.71
N VAL A 397 -1.36 22.32 20.64
CA VAL A 397 -0.23 21.43 20.33
C VAL A 397 -0.63 20.02 20.72
N LEU A 398 -0.76 19.15 19.72
CA LEU A 398 -1.11 17.75 19.89
C LEU A 398 0.14 16.88 19.83
N VAL A 399 0.22 15.88 20.68
CA VAL A 399 1.31 14.89 20.71
C VAL A 399 0.75 13.52 20.35
N GLY A 400 1.36 12.82 19.38
CA GLY A 400 0.95 11.47 19.00
C GLY A 400 -0.27 11.42 18.07
N ALA A 401 -0.54 12.48 17.32
CA ALA A 401 -1.61 12.46 16.31
C ALA A 401 -1.34 11.36 15.25
N PRO A 402 -2.37 10.62 14.79
CA PRO A 402 -2.20 9.52 13.82
C PRO A 402 -1.41 9.92 12.58
N SER A 403 -1.65 11.11 12.04
CA SER A 403 -0.92 11.64 10.88
C SER A 403 0.57 11.88 11.15
N SER A 404 0.96 12.26 12.38
CA SER A 404 2.36 12.53 12.71
C SER A 404 3.16 11.24 12.97
N GLN A 405 2.53 10.15 13.40
CA GLN A 405 3.18 8.87 13.65
C GLN A 405 3.84 8.30 12.39
N TRP A 406 3.23 8.48 11.22
CA TRP A 406 3.79 8.04 9.94
C TRP A 406 5.14 8.68 9.62
N TRP A 407 5.26 9.99 9.84
CA TRP A 407 6.46 10.76 9.53
C TRP A 407 7.55 10.64 10.58
N ALA A 408 7.19 10.16 11.75
CA ALA A 408 8.11 10.07 12.87
C ALA A 408 9.27 9.08 12.64
N GLN A 409 9.03 7.98 11.93
CA GLN A 409 10.10 7.03 11.54
C GLN A 409 11.09 7.67 10.56
N LEU A 410 10.58 8.36 9.53
CA LEU A 410 11.39 9.05 8.54
C LEU A 410 12.25 10.15 9.19
N SER A 411 11.64 10.99 10.03
CA SER A 411 12.34 12.10 10.69
C SER A 411 13.37 11.59 11.71
N SER A 412 13.07 10.54 12.47
CA SER A 412 14.03 9.89 13.38
C SER A 412 15.22 9.29 12.63
N THR A 413 14.97 8.68 11.46
CA THR A 413 16.00 8.16 10.57
C THR A 413 16.97 9.26 10.12
N ILE A 414 16.41 10.37 9.61
CA ILE A 414 17.22 11.49 9.13
C ILE A 414 17.94 12.19 10.30
N ALA A 415 17.27 12.49 11.40
CA ALA A 415 17.86 13.18 12.54
C ALA A 415 18.99 12.36 13.19
N GLY A 416 18.77 11.08 13.45
CA GLY A 416 19.79 10.16 13.99
C GLY A 416 20.95 9.98 13.05
N GLY A 417 20.68 9.69 11.78
CA GLY A 417 21.69 9.52 10.75
C GLY A 417 22.52 10.80 10.54
N LEU A 418 21.88 11.97 10.47
CA LEU A 418 22.58 13.24 10.28
C LEU A 418 23.44 13.62 11.49
N THR A 419 22.96 13.38 12.72
CA THR A 419 23.75 13.64 13.94
C THR A 419 25.05 12.84 13.91
N PHE A 420 24.97 11.55 13.66
CA PHE A 420 26.12 10.66 13.59
C PHE A 420 27.02 10.99 12.39
N ALA A 421 26.44 11.18 11.22
CA ALA A 421 27.19 11.51 10.01
C ALA A 421 27.93 12.84 10.14
N THR A 422 27.38 13.83 10.83
CA THR A 422 28.04 15.14 11.02
C THR A 422 29.30 15.00 11.85
N ILE A 423 29.24 14.26 12.96
CA ILE A 423 30.41 13.96 13.79
C ILE A 423 31.46 13.21 12.96
N LEU A 424 31.01 12.20 12.22
CA LEU A 424 31.88 11.38 11.39
C LEU A 424 32.54 12.16 10.26
N THR A 425 31.78 13.02 9.56
CA THR A 425 32.30 13.87 8.48
C THR A 425 33.38 14.82 8.98
N LEU A 426 33.22 15.41 10.16
CA LEU A 426 34.20 16.32 10.71
C LEU A 426 35.49 15.62 11.18
N LEU A 427 35.42 14.35 11.58
CA LEU A 427 36.56 13.58 12.08
C LEU A 427 37.15 12.63 11.04
N ALA A 428 36.32 11.77 10.45
CA ALA A 428 36.79 10.71 9.58
C ALA A 428 37.16 11.23 8.18
N THR A 429 36.40 12.17 7.61
CA THR A 429 36.69 12.66 6.25
C THR A 429 38.07 13.33 6.17
N PRO A 430 38.46 14.27 7.06
CA PRO A 430 39.83 14.80 7.03
C PRO A 430 40.92 13.73 7.22
N ALA A 431 40.69 12.75 8.11
CA ALA A 431 41.65 11.67 8.34
C ALA A 431 41.82 10.78 7.09
N LEU A 432 40.73 10.39 6.44
CA LEU A 432 40.75 9.59 5.22
C LEU A 432 41.39 10.35 4.03
N LEU A 433 41.22 11.67 3.95
CA LEU A 433 41.88 12.50 2.92
C LEU A 433 43.39 12.47 3.10
N VAL A 434 43.91 12.58 4.34
CA VAL A 434 45.36 12.49 4.64
C VAL A 434 45.91 11.09 4.32
N LEU A 435 45.17 10.05 4.69
CA LEU A 435 45.54 8.67 4.43
C LEU A 435 45.63 8.38 2.92
N GLY A 436 44.69 8.85 2.12
CA GLY A 436 44.73 8.67 0.67
C GLY A 436 45.91 9.40 0.01
N TYR A 437 46.24 10.58 0.52
CA TYR A 437 47.45 11.28 0.04
C TYR A 437 48.73 10.53 0.41
N GLY A 438 48.79 9.95 1.61
CA GLY A 438 49.91 9.08 2.04
C GLY A 438 50.06 7.85 1.14
N ILE A 439 48.97 7.14 0.87
CA ILE A 439 48.93 5.98 -0.03
C ILE A 439 49.44 6.33 -1.42
N ASN A 440 48.93 7.44 -2.01
CA ASN A 440 49.32 7.87 -3.34
C ASN A 440 50.83 8.24 -3.40
N LYS A 441 51.39 8.86 -2.36
CA LYS A 441 52.81 9.14 -2.25
C LYS A 441 53.64 7.84 -2.16
N PHE A 442 53.15 6.88 -1.40
CA PHE A 442 53.80 5.58 -1.24
C PHE A 442 53.78 4.78 -2.54
N LEU A 443 52.65 4.71 -3.24
CA LEU A 443 52.53 4.06 -4.55
C LEU A 443 53.46 4.70 -5.59
N LYS A 444 53.48 6.04 -5.69
CA LYS A 444 54.40 6.75 -6.58
C LYS A 444 55.85 6.46 -6.25
N SER A 445 56.22 6.29 -4.98
CA SER A 445 57.54 5.91 -4.56
C SER A 445 57.92 4.50 -5.03
N ILE A 446 56.97 3.55 -4.93
CA ILE A 446 57.19 2.17 -5.40
C ILE A 446 57.34 2.16 -6.93
N PHE A 447 56.42 2.81 -7.67
CA PHE A 447 56.49 2.88 -9.14
C PHE A 447 57.79 3.53 -9.62
N ARG A 448 58.28 4.56 -8.91
CA ARG A 448 59.56 5.21 -9.22
C ARG A 448 60.73 4.27 -9.00
N LYS A 449 60.71 3.45 -7.93
CA LYS A 449 61.75 2.42 -7.67
C LYS A 449 61.73 1.33 -8.75
N ILE A 450 60.55 0.85 -9.14
CA ILE A 450 60.39 -0.18 -10.17
C ILE A 450 60.89 0.35 -11.54
N ASN A 451 60.58 1.59 -11.91
CA ASN A 451 61.02 2.19 -13.16
C ASN A 451 62.55 2.39 -13.20
N VAL A 452 63.17 2.74 -12.08
CA VAL A 452 64.61 2.84 -11.97
C VAL A 452 65.30 1.47 -12.11
N TYR A 453 64.72 0.40 -11.55
CA TYR A 453 65.20 -0.98 -11.70
C TYR A 453 65.03 -1.51 -13.14
N SER A 454 63.99 -1.12 -13.86
CA SER A 454 63.74 -1.51 -15.24
C SER A 454 64.74 -0.86 -16.18
N ILE A 455 65.10 0.41 -15.97
CA ILE A 455 66.06 1.14 -16.77
C ILE A 455 67.50 0.64 -16.53
N SER A 456 67.86 0.24 -15.29
CA SER A 456 69.15 -0.33 -14.98
C SER A 456 69.41 -1.73 -15.57
N ARG A 457 68.32 -2.48 -15.87
CA ARG A 457 68.43 -3.80 -16.54
C ARG A 457 68.48 -3.73 -18.05
N SER A 458 68.18 -2.57 -18.68
CA SER A 458 68.31 -2.39 -20.14
C SER A 458 69.67 -1.85 -20.58
N PHE A 459 70.58 -1.58 -19.64
CA PHE A 459 71.95 -1.10 -19.86
C PHE A 459 73.04 -2.11 -19.47
N ASN A 460 72.70 -3.33 -19.08
CA ASN A 460 73.59 -4.50 -19.00
C ASN A 460 73.06 -5.58 -19.99
#